data_1492aea3167af40657d4ec438071648f
#
_entry.id   1492aea3167af40657d4ec438071648f
#
_cell.length_a   1.000
_cell.length_b   1.000
_cell.length_c   1.000
_cell.angle_alpha   90.00
_cell.angle_beta   90.00
_cell.angle_gamma   90.00
#
_symmetry.space_group_name_H-M   'P 1'
#
loop_
_entity.id
_entity.type
_entity.pdbx_description
1 polymer ?
#
loop_
_entity_poly.entity_id
_entity_poly.type
_entity_poly.pdbx_seq_one_letter_code
_entity_poly.pdbx_strand_id
1 'polypeptide(L)'
;DLLTLGAQQFGVKGLVIDGCVRDADEIEELNFPVFSRGLSVRGTGKDIEGSLNETITIDSVDIQPGDIIVGDRDGVVVVPKDEIEVTIEKAISREEKEAFVRQELLKGKNSLEIYNWGEKYNIPTRKDT
;
A
#
# COMPACT_ATOMS: atom_id res chain seq x y z
N ASP A 1 -17.43 -13.72 0.04
CA ASP A 1 -17.16 -14.49 -1.18
C ASP A 1 -18.07 -14.09 -2.34
N LEU A 2 -19.42 -14.21 -2.21
CA LEU A 2 -20.36 -13.94 -3.32
C LEU A 2 -20.35 -12.49 -3.80
N LEU A 3 -20.20 -11.50 -2.90
CA LEU A 3 -20.10 -10.09 -3.27
C LEU A 3 -18.77 -9.82 -4.01
N THR A 4 -17.70 -10.45 -3.59
CA THR A 4 -16.38 -10.35 -4.23
C THR A 4 -16.41 -10.93 -5.64
N LEU A 5 -17.00 -12.12 -5.80
CA LEU A 5 -17.18 -12.74 -7.10
C LEU A 5 -18.03 -11.86 -8.03
N GLY A 6 -19.14 -11.29 -7.51
CA GLY A 6 -19.97 -10.36 -8.25
C GLY A 6 -19.19 -9.12 -8.70
N ALA A 7 -18.45 -8.50 -7.80
CA ALA A 7 -17.62 -7.33 -8.10
C ALA A 7 -16.59 -7.64 -9.21
N GLN A 8 -15.92 -8.78 -9.12
CA GLN A 8 -14.95 -9.23 -10.12
C GLN A 8 -15.59 -9.38 -11.52
N GLN A 9 -16.79 -9.94 -11.60
CA GLN A 9 -17.53 -10.10 -12.87
C GLN A 9 -17.87 -8.75 -13.52
N PHE A 10 -18.05 -7.70 -12.74
CA PHE A 10 -18.27 -6.33 -13.21
C PHE A 10 -16.97 -5.53 -13.42
N GLY A 11 -15.82 -6.20 -13.39
CA GLY A 11 -14.54 -5.59 -13.73
C GLY A 11 -13.85 -4.83 -12.58
N VAL A 12 -14.38 -4.91 -11.36
CA VAL A 12 -13.70 -4.40 -10.17
C VAL A 12 -12.40 -5.17 -9.98
N LYS A 13 -11.30 -4.49 -9.64
CA LYS A 13 -9.97 -5.08 -9.55
C LYS A 13 -9.52 -5.37 -8.13
N GLY A 14 -10.18 -4.81 -7.14
CA GLY A 14 -9.90 -5.01 -5.72
C GLY A 14 -10.84 -4.22 -4.84
N LEU A 15 -10.80 -4.50 -3.55
CA LEU A 15 -11.60 -3.81 -2.55
C LEU A 15 -10.73 -3.33 -1.40
N VAL A 16 -10.98 -2.12 -0.93
CA VAL A 16 -10.47 -1.60 0.34
C VAL A 16 -11.66 -1.34 1.24
N ILE A 17 -11.68 -1.94 2.42
CA ILE A 17 -12.84 -1.93 3.32
C ILE A 17 -12.41 -1.47 4.71
N ASP A 18 -12.97 -0.37 5.18
CA ASP A 18 -12.81 0.07 6.58
C ASP A 18 -13.69 -0.77 7.52
N GLY A 19 -13.39 -2.04 7.59
CA GLY A 19 -14.13 -3.03 8.36
C GLY A 19 -13.55 -4.41 8.19
N CYS A 20 -14.17 -5.40 8.82
CA CYS A 20 -13.77 -6.80 8.70
C CYS A 20 -14.51 -7.50 7.55
N VAL A 21 -13.87 -8.51 6.99
CA VAL A 21 -14.47 -9.43 6.01
C VAL A 21 -14.57 -10.84 6.58
N ARG A 22 -15.26 -11.72 5.89
CA ARG A 22 -15.34 -13.16 6.17
C ARG A 22 -15.12 -13.95 4.88
N ASP A 23 -15.05 -15.27 5.01
CA ASP A 23 -14.87 -16.18 3.88
C ASP A 23 -13.50 -15.92 3.19
N ALA A 24 -12.44 -15.83 4.02
CA ALA A 24 -11.11 -15.40 3.56
C ALA A 24 -10.51 -16.42 2.57
N ASP A 25 -10.69 -17.71 2.83
CA ASP A 25 -10.14 -18.77 1.98
C ASP A 25 -10.77 -18.72 0.59
N GLU A 26 -12.09 -18.54 0.51
CA GLU A 26 -12.82 -18.41 -0.75
C GLU A 26 -12.44 -17.12 -1.51
N ILE A 27 -12.19 -16.03 -0.80
CA ILE A 27 -11.71 -14.77 -1.42
C ILE A 27 -10.30 -14.95 -1.98
N GLU A 28 -9.43 -15.67 -1.28
CA GLU A 28 -8.07 -15.97 -1.73
C GLU A 28 -8.09 -16.87 -2.98
N GLU A 29 -8.95 -17.89 -3.03
CA GLU A 29 -9.13 -18.76 -4.20
C GLU A 29 -9.59 -17.98 -5.45
N LEU A 30 -10.37 -16.91 -5.27
CA LEU A 30 -10.76 -16.01 -6.37
C LEU A 30 -9.59 -15.17 -6.90
N ASN A 31 -8.46 -15.15 -6.20
CA ASN A 31 -7.32 -14.28 -6.50
C ASN A 31 -7.73 -12.79 -6.68
N PHE A 32 -8.63 -12.34 -5.81
CA PHE A 32 -9.18 -10.98 -5.83
C PHE A 32 -8.65 -10.20 -4.63
N PRO A 33 -7.90 -9.12 -4.83
CA PRO A 33 -7.30 -8.36 -3.74
C PRO A 33 -8.36 -7.72 -2.83
N VAL A 34 -8.29 -8.01 -1.53
CA VAL A 34 -9.14 -7.38 -0.52
C VAL A 34 -8.28 -6.89 0.63
N PHE A 35 -8.33 -5.61 0.91
CA PHE A 35 -7.69 -4.96 2.04
C PHE A 35 -8.76 -4.61 3.07
N SER A 36 -8.64 -5.15 4.28
CA SER A 36 -9.63 -4.99 5.34
C SER A 36 -8.95 -4.83 6.70
N ARG A 37 -9.70 -4.41 7.70
CA ARG A 37 -9.20 -4.34 9.08
C ARG A 37 -8.96 -5.70 9.73
N GLY A 38 -9.48 -6.77 9.15
CA GLY A 38 -9.33 -8.13 9.66
C GLY A 38 -10.49 -9.03 9.27
N LEU A 39 -10.62 -10.14 9.98
CA LEU A 39 -11.64 -11.14 9.73
C LEU A 39 -12.68 -11.14 10.84
N SER A 40 -13.95 -11.35 10.50
CA SER A 40 -15.04 -11.52 11.45
C SER A 40 -16.15 -12.38 10.85
N VAL A 41 -16.57 -13.40 11.58
CA VAL A 41 -17.69 -14.27 11.20
C VAL A 41 -19.06 -13.58 11.28
N ARG A 42 -19.13 -12.37 11.84
CA ARG A 42 -20.39 -11.61 11.94
C ARG A 42 -20.90 -11.23 10.55
N GLY A 43 -22.15 -11.56 10.28
CA GLY A 43 -22.86 -11.04 9.12
C GLY A 43 -23.17 -9.55 9.30
N THR A 44 -23.17 -8.82 8.19
CA THR A 44 -23.60 -7.42 8.15
C THR A 44 -25.09 -7.32 7.82
N GLY A 45 -25.76 -6.28 8.34
CA GLY A 45 -27.10 -5.90 7.89
C GLY A 45 -27.07 -5.38 6.44
N LYS A 46 -28.22 -5.44 5.78
CA LYS A 46 -28.40 -4.98 4.39
C LYS A 46 -29.46 -3.90 4.26
N ASP A 47 -29.90 -3.35 5.40
CA ASP A 47 -31.07 -2.48 5.48
C ASP A 47 -30.69 -0.99 5.52
N ILE A 48 -29.39 -0.68 5.42
CA ILE A 48 -28.89 0.70 5.42
C ILE A 48 -28.46 1.06 4.00
N GLU A 49 -29.08 2.09 3.46
CA GLU A 49 -28.70 2.67 2.19
C GLU A 49 -27.39 3.45 2.33
N GLY A 50 -26.46 3.24 1.39
CA GLY A 50 -25.18 3.94 1.34
C GLY A 50 -25.17 4.97 0.21
N SER A 51 -24.05 5.68 0.08
CA SER A 51 -23.78 6.60 -1.02
C SER A 51 -22.75 6.02 -2.00
N LEU A 52 -22.76 6.54 -3.22
CA LEU A 52 -21.84 6.12 -4.29
C LEU A 52 -21.08 7.33 -4.83
N ASN A 53 -19.81 7.11 -5.18
CA ASN A 53 -18.94 8.13 -5.78
C ASN A 53 -18.76 9.40 -4.93
N GLU A 54 -18.79 9.24 -3.64
CA GLU A 54 -18.49 10.30 -2.67
C GLU A 54 -17.11 10.12 -2.06
N THR A 55 -16.57 11.18 -1.49
CA THR A 55 -15.33 11.10 -0.72
C THR A 55 -15.56 10.24 0.52
N ILE A 56 -14.68 9.31 0.77
CA ILE A 56 -14.64 8.51 1.99
C ILE A 56 -13.37 8.81 2.76
N THR A 57 -13.41 8.63 4.10
CA THR A 57 -12.24 8.81 4.96
C THR A 57 -11.92 7.49 5.64
N ILE A 58 -10.70 7.00 5.46
CA ILE A 58 -10.17 5.81 6.14
C ILE A 58 -8.88 6.22 6.88
N ASP A 59 -8.81 5.99 8.18
CA ASP A 59 -7.66 6.36 9.03
C ASP A 59 -7.17 7.81 8.82
N SER A 60 -8.09 8.76 8.73
CA SER A 60 -7.80 10.18 8.49
C SER A 60 -7.24 10.49 7.09
N VAL A 61 -7.32 9.56 6.15
CA VAL A 61 -7.00 9.77 4.75
C VAL A 61 -8.29 9.89 3.96
N ASP A 62 -8.49 11.03 3.32
CA ASP A 62 -9.61 11.25 2.41
C ASP A 62 -9.31 10.63 1.05
N ILE A 63 -10.25 9.87 0.53
CA ILE A 63 -10.16 9.16 -0.75
C ILE A 63 -11.30 9.65 -1.63
N GLN A 64 -10.95 10.23 -2.76
CA GLN A 64 -11.90 10.78 -3.71
C GLN A 64 -12.07 9.88 -4.93
N PRO A 65 -13.22 9.93 -5.58
CA PRO A 65 -13.39 9.28 -6.88
C PRO A 65 -12.33 9.74 -7.88
N GLY A 66 -11.62 8.78 -8.47
CA GLY A 66 -10.51 9.03 -9.41
C GLY A 66 -9.11 8.96 -8.82
N ASP A 67 -8.98 8.90 -7.51
CA ASP A 67 -7.68 8.66 -6.87
C ASP A 67 -7.15 7.26 -7.18
N ILE A 68 -5.84 7.12 -7.26
CA ILE A 68 -5.18 5.84 -7.49
C ILE A 68 -4.92 5.15 -6.15
N ILE A 69 -5.34 3.90 -6.07
CA ILE A 69 -5.08 3.05 -4.92
C ILE A 69 -3.99 2.05 -5.28
N VAL A 70 -2.93 2.02 -4.50
CA VAL A 70 -1.86 1.03 -4.60
C VAL A 70 -1.83 0.22 -3.31
N GLY A 71 -1.99 -1.07 -3.42
CA GLY A 71 -2.01 -1.97 -2.27
C GLY A 71 -1.13 -3.18 -2.48
N ASP A 72 -0.40 -3.55 -1.43
CA ASP A 72 0.41 -4.76 -1.36
C ASP A 72 0.35 -5.38 0.05
N ARG A 73 1.30 -6.27 0.39
CA ARG A 73 1.34 -6.92 1.71
C ARG A 73 1.64 -5.96 2.86
N ASP A 74 2.26 -4.83 2.59
CA ASP A 74 2.64 -3.85 3.62
C ASP A 74 1.48 -2.90 3.94
N GLY A 75 0.53 -2.74 3.00
CA GLY A 75 -0.64 -1.91 3.20
C GLY A 75 -1.18 -1.27 1.93
N VAL A 76 -1.89 -0.17 2.12
CA VAL A 76 -2.54 0.58 1.04
C VAL A 76 -2.10 2.03 1.10
N VAL A 77 -1.74 2.59 -0.05
CA VAL A 77 -1.51 4.02 -0.22
C VAL A 77 -2.48 4.62 -1.23
N VAL A 78 -2.82 5.88 -1.02
CA VAL A 78 -3.67 6.66 -1.89
C VAL A 78 -2.83 7.72 -2.59
N VAL A 79 -2.93 7.78 -3.91
CA VAL A 79 -2.31 8.83 -4.71
C VAL A 79 -3.43 9.70 -5.28
N PRO A 80 -3.53 10.98 -4.83
CA PRO A 80 -4.51 11.90 -5.37
C PRO A 80 -4.39 12.03 -6.90
N LYS A 81 -5.50 12.08 -7.60
CA LYS A 81 -5.54 12.11 -9.08
C LYS A 81 -4.70 13.24 -9.69
N ASP A 82 -4.59 14.35 -8.97
CA ASP A 82 -3.84 15.54 -9.43
C ASP A 82 -2.32 15.41 -9.17
N GLU A 83 -1.89 14.41 -8.39
CA GLU A 83 -0.49 14.17 -8.02
C GLU A 83 0.12 12.93 -8.71
N ILE A 84 -0.61 12.29 -9.61
CA ILE A 84 -0.19 11.02 -10.21
C ILE A 84 1.17 11.15 -10.90
N GLU A 85 1.33 12.13 -11.80
CA GLU A 85 2.55 12.29 -12.59
C GLU A 85 3.77 12.57 -11.70
N VAL A 86 3.65 13.53 -10.78
CA VAL A 86 4.74 13.88 -9.86
C VAL A 86 5.08 12.74 -8.91
N THR A 87 4.10 11.93 -8.54
CA THR A 87 4.31 10.76 -7.67
C THR A 87 5.05 9.66 -8.42
N ILE A 88 4.71 9.40 -9.69
CA ILE A 88 5.42 8.44 -10.53
C ILE A 88 6.88 8.86 -10.71
N GLU A 89 7.16 10.12 -11.02
CA GLU A 89 8.54 10.62 -11.16
C GLU A 89 9.36 10.42 -9.87
N LYS A 90 8.77 10.75 -8.72
CA LYS A 90 9.40 10.54 -7.42
C LYS A 90 9.64 9.06 -7.12
N ALA A 91 8.70 8.20 -7.45
CA ALA A 91 8.81 6.75 -7.26
C ALA A 91 9.95 6.15 -8.10
N ILE A 92 10.03 6.50 -9.38
CA ILE A 92 11.11 6.07 -10.28
C ILE A 92 12.48 6.54 -9.73
N SER A 93 12.60 7.81 -9.37
CA SER A 93 13.84 8.34 -8.79
C SER A 93 14.23 7.65 -7.49
N ARG A 94 13.25 7.23 -6.69
CA ARG A 94 13.47 6.49 -5.46
C ARG A 94 13.97 5.08 -5.75
N GLU A 95 13.36 4.39 -6.69
CA GLU A 95 13.74 3.03 -7.11
C GLU A 95 15.18 3.00 -7.64
N GLU A 96 15.57 3.97 -8.47
CA GLU A 96 16.95 4.10 -8.96
C GLU A 96 17.95 4.28 -7.82
N LYS A 97 17.65 5.12 -6.84
CA LYS A 97 18.49 5.30 -5.65
C LYS A 97 18.60 4.04 -4.82
N GLU A 98 17.52 3.33 -4.65
CA GLU A 98 17.50 2.06 -3.90
C GLU A 98 18.28 0.96 -4.62
N ALA A 99 18.19 0.89 -5.95
CA ALA A 99 19.01 0.00 -6.75
C ALA A 99 20.51 0.29 -6.59
N PHE A 100 20.90 1.57 -6.61
CA PHE A 100 22.27 1.96 -6.32
C PHE A 100 22.73 1.55 -4.92
N VAL A 101 21.91 1.85 -3.89
CA VAL A 101 22.23 1.49 -2.49
C VAL A 101 22.39 -0.03 -2.36
N ARG A 102 21.50 -0.81 -2.97
CA ARG A 102 21.58 -2.27 -2.97
C ARG A 102 22.91 -2.77 -3.55
N GLN A 103 23.35 -2.20 -4.66
CA GLN A 103 24.62 -2.57 -5.27
C GLN A 103 25.82 -2.22 -4.37
N GLU A 104 25.81 -1.08 -3.71
CA GLU A 104 26.89 -0.67 -2.79
C GLU A 104 26.95 -1.57 -1.55
N LEU A 105 25.78 -1.97 -1.01
CA LEU A 105 25.70 -2.95 0.08
C LEU A 105 26.28 -4.31 -0.34
N LEU A 106 25.98 -4.78 -1.55
CA LEU A 106 26.51 -6.03 -2.08
C LEU A 106 28.04 -5.99 -2.31
N LYS A 107 28.63 -4.82 -2.49
CA LYS A 107 30.09 -4.60 -2.54
C LYS A 107 30.73 -4.55 -1.14
N GLY A 108 29.95 -4.70 -0.08
CA GLY A 108 30.44 -4.73 1.31
C GLY A 108 30.46 -3.37 2.00
N LYS A 109 29.95 -2.28 1.40
CA LYS A 109 29.75 -1.02 2.09
C LYS A 109 28.63 -1.13 3.11
N ASN A 110 28.75 -0.41 4.22
CA ASN A 110 27.69 -0.33 5.21
C ASN A 110 26.81 0.92 5.00
N SER A 111 25.65 0.94 5.66
CA SER A 111 24.67 2.04 5.51
C SER A 111 25.22 3.39 5.98
N LEU A 112 26.11 3.42 6.99
CA LEU A 112 26.71 4.66 7.47
C LEU A 112 27.56 5.33 6.40
N GLU A 113 28.29 4.53 5.61
CA GLU A 113 29.11 5.01 4.50
C GLU A 113 28.26 5.46 3.31
N ILE A 114 27.28 4.64 2.92
CA ILE A 114 26.43 4.90 1.72
C ILE A 114 25.61 6.19 1.90
N TYR A 115 25.06 6.39 3.10
CA TYR A 115 24.23 7.57 3.42
C TYR A 115 25.00 8.71 4.07
N ASN A 116 26.32 8.57 4.23
CA ASN A 116 27.18 9.54 4.93
C ASN A 116 26.68 9.91 6.34
N TRP A 117 26.05 8.95 7.04
CA TRP A 117 25.50 9.17 8.37
C TRP A 117 26.58 9.35 9.43
N GLY A 118 27.79 8.80 9.21
CA GLY A 118 28.94 8.99 10.08
C GLY A 118 29.26 10.47 10.30
N GLU A 119 29.41 11.23 9.22
CA GLU A 119 29.64 12.68 9.28
C GLU A 119 28.39 13.44 9.75
N LYS A 120 27.24 13.12 9.16
CA LYS A 120 25.98 13.83 9.43
C LYS A 120 25.57 13.81 10.91
N TYR A 121 25.87 12.71 11.61
CA TYR A 121 25.46 12.52 13.01
C TYR A 121 26.63 12.35 13.98
N ASN A 122 27.88 12.64 13.58
CA ASN A 122 29.07 12.44 14.39
C ASN A 122 29.20 11.02 14.98
N ILE A 123 28.83 10.02 14.22
CA ILE A 123 28.91 8.61 14.63
C ILE A 123 30.34 8.14 14.41
N PRO A 124 31.05 7.60 15.45
CA PRO A 124 32.37 7.02 15.27
C PRO A 124 32.30 5.86 14.26
N THR A 125 32.93 6.03 13.09
CA THR A 125 33.12 4.91 12.17
C THR A 125 34.21 4.01 12.76
N ARG A 126 33.92 2.69 12.86
CA ARG A 126 34.95 1.70 13.15
C ARG A 126 36.02 1.81 12.05
N LYS A 127 37.09 2.50 12.30
CA LYS A 127 38.35 2.28 11.58
C LYS A 127 38.96 1.02 12.18
N ASP A 128 39.08 0.02 11.31
CA ASP A 128 39.80 -1.22 11.40
C ASP A 128 40.59 -1.48 12.72
N THR A 129 40.15 -2.50 13.42
CA THR A 129 41.03 -3.34 14.26
C THR A 129 41.37 -4.61 13.49
#